data_c9fab7754df677f7ebf00c208ef35e62
#
_entry.id   c9fab7754df677f7ebf00c208ef35e62
#
_cell.length_a   1.000
_cell.length_b   1.000
_cell.length_c   1.000
_cell.angle_alpha   90.00
_cell.angle_beta   90.00
_cell.angle_gamma   90.00
#
_symmetry.space_group_name_H-M   'P 1'
#
loop_
_entity.id
_entity.type
_entity.pdbx_description
1 polymer ?
#
loop_
_entity_poly.entity_id
_entity_poly.type
_entity_poly.pdbx_seq_one_letter_code
_entity_poly.pdbx_strand_id
1 'polypeptide(L)'
;ASLVGMLAGTAVYVNAGTQLATIHHPSDILSPALMASLFLLAFFPWLARWGIELIKTRRLYARWTKPRQFDRNLVVIGAGAAGLVSAYVAAATRAKVTLIESHKMGGDCLNVGCVPSKALIRSANFLKQIQNVAALGFAQASIDYDFAAVMARVQRVIKTVEPHDSAARYTQL
;
A
#
# COMPACT_ATOMS: atom_id res chain seq x y z
N ALA A 1 20.19 -8.75 2.79
CA ALA A 1 19.18 -9.55 3.52
C ALA A 1 18.38 -10.47 2.58
N SER A 2 18.01 -10.03 1.38
CA SER A 2 17.23 -10.84 0.44
C SER A 2 18.00 -12.03 -0.14
N LEU A 3 19.30 -11.89 -0.42
CA LEU A 3 20.13 -12.92 -1.06
C LEU A 3 20.28 -14.14 -0.14
N VAL A 4 20.52 -13.95 1.14
CA VAL A 4 20.64 -15.04 2.13
C VAL A 4 19.30 -15.77 2.32
N GLY A 5 18.19 -15.03 2.36
CA GLY A 5 16.85 -15.62 2.47
C GLY A 5 16.46 -16.43 1.23
N MET A 6 16.83 -15.96 0.04
CA MET A 6 16.59 -16.66 -1.21
C MET A 6 17.42 -17.95 -1.33
N LEU A 7 18.71 -17.93 -0.91
CA LEU A 7 19.57 -19.12 -0.93
C LEU A 7 19.00 -20.26 -0.09
N ALA A 8 18.54 -19.96 1.12
CA ALA A 8 17.97 -20.97 2.02
C ALA A 8 16.69 -21.60 1.42
N GLY A 9 15.78 -20.77 0.89
CA GLY A 9 14.56 -21.23 0.24
C GLY A 9 14.84 -22.06 -1.01
N THR A 10 15.79 -21.61 -1.85
CA THR A 10 16.20 -22.33 -3.07
C THR A 10 16.81 -23.68 -2.73
N ALA A 11 17.66 -23.76 -1.71
CA ALA A 11 18.28 -25.03 -1.29
C ALA A 11 17.22 -26.06 -0.88
N VAL A 12 16.23 -25.66 -0.10
CA VAL A 12 15.12 -26.55 0.32
C VAL A 12 14.30 -26.99 -0.89
N TYR A 13 14.01 -26.06 -1.83
CA TYR A 13 13.21 -26.36 -3.00
C TYR A 13 13.96 -27.31 -3.98
N VAL A 14 15.24 -27.05 -4.24
CA VAL A 14 16.08 -27.91 -5.07
C VAL A 14 16.24 -29.29 -4.47
N ASN A 15 16.47 -29.39 -3.15
CA ASN A 15 16.57 -30.70 -2.48
C ASN A 15 15.27 -31.50 -2.62
N ALA A 16 14.10 -30.88 -2.46
CA ALA A 16 12.84 -31.57 -2.68
C ALA A 16 12.67 -32.03 -4.16
N GLY A 17 13.08 -31.19 -5.12
CA GLY A 17 13.05 -31.53 -6.54
C GLY A 17 14.00 -32.68 -6.91
N THR A 18 15.18 -32.72 -6.34
CA THR A 18 16.13 -33.84 -6.59
C THR A 18 15.63 -35.16 -6.03
N GLN A 19 15.00 -35.15 -4.85
CA GLN A 19 14.37 -36.34 -4.26
C GLN A 19 13.17 -36.83 -5.09
N LEU A 20 12.38 -35.93 -5.65
CA LEU A 20 11.31 -36.29 -6.58
C LEU A 20 11.82 -36.93 -7.87
N ALA A 21 12.96 -36.49 -8.38
CA ALA A 21 13.58 -37.05 -9.58
C ALA A 21 14.10 -38.48 -9.42
N THR A 22 14.28 -38.97 -8.20
CA THR A 22 14.75 -40.34 -7.90
C THR A 22 13.62 -41.37 -7.77
N ILE A 23 12.36 -40.99 -7.98
CA ILE A 23 11.22 -41.87 -7.93
C ILE A 23 11.14 -42.70 -9.20
N HIS A 24 11.35 -44.01 -9.10
CA HIS A 24 11.20 -44.95 -10.19
C HIS A 24 10.04 -45.94 -10.01
N HIS A 25 9.61 -46.14 -8.75
CA HIS A 25 8.48 -46.99 -8.40
C HIS A 25 7.50 -46.30 -7.44
N PRO A 26 6.21 -46.67 -7.43
CA PRO A 26 5.23 -46.10 -6.51
C PRO A 26 5.59 -46.27 -5.03
N SER A 27 6.36 -47.32 -4.68
CA SER A 27 6.89 -47.54 -3.32
C SER A 27 7.88 -46.49 -2.86
N ASP A 28 8.58 -45.82 -3.78
CA ASP A 28 9.61 -44.82 -3.48
C ASP A 28 8.99 -43.52 -2.95
N ILE A 29 7.71 -43.29 -3.21
CA ILE A 29 6.94 -42.13 -2.67
C ILE A 29 6.91 -42.14 -1.14
N LEU A 30 6.95 -43.32 -0.51
CA LEU A 30 6.97 -43.47 0.95
C LEU A 30 8.40 -43.53 1.50
N SER A 31 9.42 -43.25 0.69
CA SER A 31 10.81 -43.23 1.19
C SER A 31 10.99 -42.16 2.29
N PRO A 32 11.70 -42.47 3.39
CA PRO A 32 11.89 -41.53 4.50
C PRO A 32 12.56 -40.23 4.05
N ALA A 33 13.45 -40.30 3.07
CA ALA A 33 14.16 -39.14 2.52
C ALA A 33 13.23 -38.18 1.77
N LEU A 34 12.34 -38.72 0.94
CA LEU A 34 11.34 -37.92 0.22
C LEU A 34 10.34 -37.30 1.18
N MET A 35 9.81 -38.07 2.11
CA MET A 35 8.86 -37.59 3.12
C MET A 35 9.48 -36.47 3.97
N ALA A 36 10.73 -36.62 4.40
CA ALA A 36 11.44 -35.58 5.13
C ALA A 36 11.65 -34.30 4.31
N SER A 37 11.98 -34.43 3.02
CA SER A 37 12.18 -33.27 2.13
C SER A 37 10.87 -32.52 1.85
N LEU A 38 9.77 -33.22 1.66
CA LEU A 38 8.44 -32.62 1.48
C LEU A 38 7.95 -31.95 2.78
N PHE A 39 8.18 -32.58 3.93
CA PHE A 39 7.86 -32.01 5.22
C PHE A 39 8.66 -30.73 5.46
N LEU A 40 9.96 -30.74 5.18
CA LEU A 40 10.81 -29.57 5.29
C LEU A 40 10.31 -28.44 4.35
N LEU A 41 9.94 -28.78 3.12
CA LEU A 41 9.40 -27.81 2.15
C LEU A 41 8.09 -27.16 2.65
N ALA A 42 7.20 -27.95 3.23
CA ALA A 42 5.91 -27.48 3.74
C ALA A 42 6.06 -26.60 4.98
N PHE A 43 6.96 -26.96 5.90
CA PHE A 43 7.12 -26.24 7.16
C PHE A 43 8.18 -25.13 7.12
N PHE A 44 9.06 -25.12 6.12
CA PHE A 44 10.12 -24.10 5.98
C PHE A 44 9.58 -22.66 5.98
N PRO A 45 8.54 -22.29 5.23
CA PRO A 45 8.01 -20.92 5.26
C PRO A 45 7.53 -20.49 6.65
N TRP A 46 6.91 -21.41 7.39
CA TRP A 46 6.44 -21.14 8.75
C TRP A 46 7.60 -20.96 9.74
N LEU A 47 8.61 -21.85 9.69
CA LEU A 47 9.82 -21.74 10.49
C LEU A 47 10.61 -20.47 10.17
N ALA A 48 10.74 -20.12 8.89
CA ALA A 48 11.41 -18.91 8.46
C ALA A 48 10.71 -17.65 8.99
N ARG A 49 9.38 -17.58 8.89
CA ARG A 49 8.60 -16.48 9.46
C ARG A 49 8.77 -16.38 10.97
N TRP A 50 8.64 -17.48 11.68
CA TRP A 50 8.83 -17.53 13.13
C TRP A 50 10.23 -17.06 13.54
N GLY A 51 11.30 -17.53 12.87
CA GLY A 51 12.67 -17.09 13.10
C GLY A 51 12.90 -15.60 12.85
N ILE A 52 12.33 -15.06 11.73
CA ILE A 52 12.40 -13.65 11.39
C ILE A 52 11.69 -12.80 12.46
N GLU A 53 10.51 -13.21 12.90
CA GLU A 53 9.75 -12.52 13.95
C GLU A 53 10.50 -12.52 15.28
N LEU A 54 11.12 -13.65 15.64
CA LEU A 54 11.92 -13.75 16.84
C LEU A 54 13.12 -12.79 16.82
N ILE A 55 13.84 -12.74 15.70
CA ILE A 55 15.00 -11.84 15.53
C ILE A 55 14.54 -10.37 15.54
N LYS A 56 13.46 -10.03 14.82
CA LYS A 56 12.89 -8.67 14.80
C LYS A 56 12.47 -8.23 16.21
N THR A 57 11.75 -9.08 16.91
CA THR A 57 11.29 -8.82 18.27
C THR A 57 12.45 -8.63 19.22
N ARG A 58 13.46 -9.51 19.19
CA ARG A 58 14.66 -9.38 20.02
C ARG A 58 15.42 -8.07 19.72
N ARG A 59 15.61 -7.70 18.45
CA ARG A 59 16.28 -6.46 18.05
C ARG A 59 15.51 -5.22 18.49
N LEU A 60 14.18 -5.24 18.35
CA LEU A 60 13.32 -4.13 18.76
C LEU A 60 13.39 -3.93 20.28
N TYR A 61 13.17 -4.98 21.06
CA TYR A 61 13.14 -4.91 22.52
C TYR A 61 14.51 -4.95 23.20
N ALA A 62 15.59 -5.15 22.46
CA ALA A 62 16.94 -4.88 22.98
C ALA A 62 17.20 -3.38 23.17
N ARG A 63 16.52 -2.53 22.38
CA ARG A 63 16.67 -1.08 22.42
C ARG A 63 15.54 -0.37 23.16
N TRP A 64 14.35 -0.98 23.21
CA TRP A 64 13.13 -0.40 23.78
C TRP A 64 12.48 -1.42 24.71
N THR A 65 12.18 -1.02 25.94
CA THR A 65 11.45 -1.88 26.89
C THR A 65 10.04 -2.14 26.37
N LYS A 66 9.66 -3.42 26.27
CA LYS A 66 8.30 -3.78 25.86
C LYS A 66 7.30 -3.27 26.89
N PRO A 67 6.33 -2.44 26.51
CA PRO A 67 5.29 -2.02 27.42
C PRO A 67 4.43 -3.21 27.86
N ARG A 68 3.97 -3.20 29.09
CA ARG A 68 3.08 -4.26 29.60
C ARG A 68 1.70 -4.24 28.93
N GLN A 69 1.25 -3.07 28.53
CA GLN A 69 -0.05 -2.85 27.89
C GLN A 69 0.08 -1.77 26.83
N PHE A 70 -0.64 -1.93 25.72
CA PHE A 70 -0.80 -0.91 24.70
C PHE A 70 -2.16 -0.26 24.85
N ASP A 71 -2.22 1.06 24.86
CA ASP A 71 -3.42 1.87 24.95
C ASP A 71 -4.03 2.21 23.59
N ARG A 72 -3.31 1.87 22.51
CA ARG A 72 -3.74 2.01 21.12
C ARG A 72 -3.52 0.71 20.35
N ASN A 73 -4.45 0.39 19.44
CA ASN A 73 -4.34 -0.76 18.53
C ASN A 73 -3.46 -0.42 17.33
N LEU A 74 -3.54 0.83 16.86
CA LEU A 74 -2.81 1.31 15.69
C LEU A 74 -2.38 2.75 15.88
N VAL A 75 -1.13 3.04 15.53
CA VAL A 75 -0.61 4.40 15.39
C VAL A 75 -0.20 4.57 13.92
N VAL A 76 -0.80 5.55 13.26
CA VAL A 76 -0.54 5.90 11.86
C VAL A 76 0.23 7.21 11.84
N ILE A 77 1.40 7.21 11.22
CA ILE A 77 2.25 8.39 11.09
C ILE A 77 2.19 8.86 9.63
N GLY A 78 1.61 10.05 9.43
CA GLY A 78 1.33 10.67 8.15
C GLY A 78 -0.14 10.50 7.74
N ALA A 79 -0.83 11.64 7.50
CA ALA A 79 -2.22 11.68 7.04
C ALA A 79 -2.33 11.90 5.52
N GLY A 80 -1.42 11.33 4.75
CA GLY A 80 -1.58 11.19 3.31
C GLY A 80 -2.59 10.10 2.94
N ALA A 81 -2.80 9.83 1.66
CA ALA A 81 -3.82 8.88 1.18
C ALA A 81 -3.75 7.51 1.87
N ALA A 82 -2.54 6.93 2.01
CA ALA A 82 -2.37 5.64 2.65
C ALA A 82 -2.69 5.67 4.16
N GLY A 83 -2.24 6.74 4.85
CA GLY A 83 -2.49 6.91 6.28
C GLY A 83 -3.97 7.12 6.59
N LEU A 84 -4.63 7.96 5.81
CA LEU A 84 -6.07 8.21 5.95
C LEU A 84 -6.89 6.93 5.74
N VAL A 85 -6.60 6.17 4.68
CA VAL A 85 -7.29 4.90 4.41
C VAL A 85 -7.03 3.89 5.52
N SER A 86 -5.78 3.76 5.97
CA SER A 86 -5.43 2.83 7.06
C SER A 86 -6.12 3.19 8.36
N ALA A 87 -6.15 4.48 8.72
CA ALA A 87 -6.84 4.96 9.92
C ALA A 87 -8.35 4.73 9.82
N TYR A 88 -8.95 5.06 8.68
CA TYR A 88 -10.38 4.86 8.44
C TYR A 88 -10.79 3.38 8.57
N VAL A 89 -10.08 2.48 7.88
CA VAL A 89 -10.40 1.05 7.92
C VAL A 89 -10.23 0.49 9.33
N ALA A 90 -9.16 0.88 10.04
CA ALA A 90 -8.94 0.43 11.41
C ALA A 90 -10.03 0.96 12.37
N ALA A 91 -10.42 2.22 12.24
CA ALA A 91 -11.52 2.80 13.04
C ALA A 91 -12.85 2.09 12.74
N ALA A 92 -13.15 1.79 11.47
CA ALA A 92 -14.34 1.04 11.08
C ALA A 92 -14.42 -0.36 11.72
N THR A 93 -13.28 -0.97 12.03
CA THR A 93 -13.20 -2.23 12.81
C THR A 93 -13.22 -2.02 14.33
N ARG A 94 -13.52 -0.81 14.80
CA ARG A 94 -13.54 -0.40 16.23
C ARG A 94 -12.17 -0.48 16.90
N ALA A 95 -11.08 -0.39 16.14
CA ALA A 95 -9.74 -0.28 16.71
C ALA A 95 -9.51 1.12 17.28
N LYS A 96 -8.80 1.22 18.40
CA LYS A 96 -8.33 2.51 18.95
C LYS A 96 -7.16 2.99 18.10
N VAL A 97 -7.40 3.99 17.25
CA VAL A 97 -6.41 4.52 16.31
C VAL A 97 -5.89 5.88 16.80
N THR A 98 -4.61 6.14 16.58
CA THR A 98 -4.02 7.48 16.65
C THR A 98 -3.43 7.80 15.30
N LEU A 99 -3.91 8.88 14.68
CA LEU A 99 -3.37 9.42 13.42
C LEU A 99 -2.54 10.66 13.76
N ILE A 100 -1.30 10.69 13.27
CA ILE A 100 -0.34 11.78 13.50
C ILE A 100 0.02 12.39 12.15
N GLU A 101 -0.15 13.70 12.02
CA GLU A 101 0.26 14.46 10.84
C GLU A 101 1.09 15.67 11.27
N SER A 102 2.18 15.93 10.57
CA SER A 102 3.12 17.01 10.90
C SER A 102 2.83 18.31 10.15
N HIS A 103 2.03 18.27 9.07
CA HIS A 103 1.86 19.43 8.20
C HIS A 103 0.39 19.62 7.78
N LYS A 104 -0.05 18.92 6.72
CA LYS A 104 -1.40 19.07 6.16
C LYS A 104 -2.08 17.74 5.97
N MET A 105 -3.30 17.65 6.45
CA MET A 105 -4.18 16.52 6.19
C MET A 105 -4.36 16.31 4.68
N GLY A 106 -4.55 15.06 4.24
CA GLY A 106 -4.63 14.69 2.82
C GLY A 106 -3.27 14.52 2.13
N GLY A 107 -2.18 15.02 2.76
CA GLY A 107 -0.81 14.90 2.24
C GLY A 107 -0.66 15.44 0.82
N ASP A 108 0.28 14.90 0.07
CA ASP A 108 0.56 15.33 -1.30
C ASP A 108 -0.61 15.08 -2.26
N CYS A 109 -1.35 14.01 -2.06
CA CYS A 109 -2.48 13.66 -2.94
C CYS A 109 -3.53 14.77 -3.00
N LEU A 110 -3.97 15.26 -1.86
CA LEU A 110 -4.96 16.35 -1.79
C LEU A 110 -4.35 17.69 -2.21
N ASN A 111 -3.18 18.02 -1.69
CA ASN A 111 -2.69 19.40 -1.71
C ASN A 111 -1.92 19.75 -2.96
N VAL A 112 -1.11 18.83 -3.52
CA VAL A 112 -0.18 19.12 -4.62
C VAL A 112 -0.14 18.04 -5.71
N GLY A 113 -0.81 16.91 -5.52
CA GLY A 113 -0.73 15.74 -6.39
C GLY A 113 -2.02 15.41 -7.13
N CYS A 114 -2.72 14.38 -6.68
CA CYS A 114 -3.84 13.77 -7.40
C CYS A 114 -5.01 14.72 -7.66
N VAL A 115 -5.41 15.49 -6.66
CA VAL A 115 -6.58 16.38 -6.77
C VAL A 115 -6.29 17.55 -7.70
N PRO A 116 -5.21 18.34 -7.51
CA PRO A 116 -4.91 19.44 -8.43
C PRO A 116 -4.62 18.97 -9.86
N SER A 117 -3.90 17.88 -10.05
CA SER A 117 -3.61 17.36 -11.38
C SER A 117 -4.87 16.91 -12.12
N LYS A 118 -5.80 16.20 -11.46
CA LYS A 118 -7.08 15.81 -12.07
C LYS A 118 -7.95 17.00 -12.39
N ALA A 119 -7.96 18.02 -11.52
CA ALA A 119 -8.70 19.26 -11.79
C ALA A 119 -8.15 19.99 -13.03
N LEU A 120 -6.82 20.04 -13.19
CA LEU A 120 -6.16 20.64 -14.35
C LEU A 120 -6.40 19.82 -15.62
N ILE A 121 -6.23 18.49 -15.56
CA ILE A 121 -6.50 17.58 -16.69
C ILE A 121 -7.93 17.71 -17.16
N ARG A 122 -8.91 17.87 -16.26
CA ARG A 122 -10.31 18.07 -16.67
C ARG A 122 -10.50 19.34 -17.50
N SER A 123 -9.85 20.45 -17.12
CA SER A 123 -9.87 21.70 -17.89
C SER A 123 -9.19 21.54 -19.26
N ALA A 124 -8.02 20.88 -19.28
CA ALA A 124 -7.29 20.62 -20.52
C ALA A 124 -8.06 19.71 -21.48
N ASN A 125 -8.70 18.66 -20.97
CA ASN A 125 -9.53 17.77 -21.78
C ASN A 125 -10.75 18.48 -22.37
N PHE A 126 -11.36 19.41 -21.64
CA PHE A 126 -12.46 20.20 -22.16
C PHE A 126 -12.00 21.09 -23.32
N LEU A 127 -10.87 21.77 -23.17
CA LEU A 127 -10.28 22.56 -24.25
C LEU A 127 -10.00 21.72 -25.50
N LYS A 128 -9.39 20.53 -25.30
CA LYS A 128 -9.13 19.59 -26.40
C LYS A 128 -10.41 19.13 -27.10
N GLN A 129 -11.49 18.88 -26.36
CA GLN A 129 -12.79 18.51 -26.95
C GLN A 129 -13.32 19.60 -27.85
N ILE A 130 -13.21 20.88 -27.43
CA ILE A 130 -13.66 22.01 -28.21
C ILE A 130 -12.82 22.18 -29.48
N GLN A 131 -11.52 21.97 -29.42
CA GLN A 131 -10.66 22.00 -30.61
C GLN A 131 -11.02 20.91 -31.65
N ASN A 132 -11.64 19.82 -31.22
CA ASN A 132 -12.03 18.70 -32.09
C ASN A 132 -13.53 18.66 -32.44
N VAL A 133 -14.28 19.72 -32.20
CA VAL A 133 -15.74 19.72 -32.47
C VAL A 133 -16.09 19.51 -33.93
N ALA A 134 -15.21 19.88 -34.88
CA ALA A 134 -15.41 19.64 -36.29
C ALA A 134 -15.54 18.12 -36.62
N ALA A 135 -14.84 17.25 -35.93
CA ALA A 135 -14.94 15.79 -36.07
C ALA A 135 -16.34 15.25 -35.66
N LEU A 136 -17.08 16.03 -34.87
CA LEU A 136 -18.45 15.71 -34.43
C LEU A 136 -19.53 16.40 -35.27
N GLY A 137 -19.17 17.04 -36.39
CA GLY A 137 -20.11 17.72 -37.30
C GLY A 137 -20.50 19.14 -36.87
N PHE A 138 -19.83 19.74 -35.89
CA PHE A 138 -20.07 21.12 -35.48
C PHE A 138 -19.16 22.10 -36.21
N ALA A 139 -19.56 23.35 -36.28
CA ALA A 139 -18.70 24.43 -36.78
C ALA A 139 -17.49 24.61 -35.83
N GLN A 140 -16.41 25.16 -36.39
CA GLN A 140 -15.19 25.41 -35.58
C GLN A 140 -15.53 26.35 -34.41
N ALA A 141 -15.18 25.93 -33.20
CA ALA A 141 -15.31 26.72 -31.99
C ALA A 141 -13.93 27.18 -31.50
N SER A 142 -13.84 28.44 -31.08
CA SER A 142 -12.68 28.97 -30.36
C SER A 142 -13.11 29.37 -28.96
N ILE A 143 -12.27 29.10 -27.97
CA ILE A 143 -12.47 29.54 -26.60
C ILE A 143 -11.22 30.24 -26.12
N ASP A 144 -11.41 31.45 -25.63
CA ASP A 144 -10.43 32.14 -24.85
C ASP A 144 -10.40 31.60 -23.42
N TYR A 145 -9.23 31.42 -22.87
CA TYR A 145 -9.08 31.01 -21.50
C TYR A 145 -8.01 31.82 -20.77
N ASP A 146 -8.28 32.12 -19.51
CA ASP A 146 -7.33 32.71 -18.59
C ASP A 146 -6.73 31.58 -17.71
N PHE A 147 -5.42 31.40 -17.81
CA PHE A 147 -4.70 30.40 -17.03
C PHE A 147 -4.81 30.65 -15.52
N ALA A 148 -4.84 31.95 -15.10
CA ALA A 148 -5.03 32.27 -13.70
C ALA A 148 -6.40 31.81 -13.18
N ALA A 149 -7.45 31.97 -13.99
CA ALA A 149 -8.79 31.47 -13.66
C ALA A 149 -8.84 29.94 -13.58
N VAL A 150 -8.12 29.23 -14.47
CA VAL A 150 -7.95 27.77 -14.42
C VAL A 150 -7.28 27.35 -13.13
N MET A 151 -6.19 28.00 -12.72
CA MET A 151 -5.49 27.70 -11.47
C MET A 151 -6.34 28.05 -10.24
N ALA A 152 -7.09 29.15 -10.27
CA ALA A 152 -8.05 29.48 -9.21
C ALA A 152 -9.13 28.40 -9.06
N ARG A 153 -9.61 27.84 -10.19
CA ARG A 153 -10.52 26.68 -10.16
C ARG A 153 -9.85 25.47 -9.50
N VAL A 154 -8.59 25.17 -9.81
CA VAL A 154 -7.84 24.06 -9.16
C VAL A 154 -7.83 24.23 -7.65
N GLN A 155 -7.54 25.45 -7.16
CA GLN A 155 -7.54 25.74 -5.71
C GLN A 155 -8.95 25.58 -5.09
N ARG A 156 -9.99 25.99 -5.79
CA ARG A 156 -11.37 25.76 -5.31
C ARG A 156 -11.69 24.26 -5.20
N VAL A 157 -11.26 23.44 -6.15
CA VAL A 157 -11.47 21.98 -6.11
C VAL A 157 -10.77 21.37 -4.90
N ILE A 158 -9.51 21.77 -4.60
CA ILE A 158 -8.80 21.32 -3.41
C ILE A 158 -9.61 21.65 -2.15
N LYS A 159 -10.06 22.90 -2.00
CA LYS A 159 -10.87 23.35 -0.86
C LYS A 159 -12.21 22.61 -0.73
N THR A 160 -12.79 22.19 -1.86
CA THR A 160 -14.05 21.42 -1.85
C THR A 160 -13.82 19.99 -1.35
N VAL A 161 -12.65 19.39 -1.62
CA VAL A 161 -12.32 18.02 -1.20
C VAL A 161 -11.74 17.99 0.23
N GLU A 162 -11.04 19.05 0.66
CA GLU A 162 -10.35 19.14 1.95
C GLU A 162 -11.20 18.70 3.17
N PRO A 163 -12.49 19.04 3.31
CA PRO A 163 -13.30 18.61 4.45
C PRO A 163 -13.39 17.09 4.60
N HIS A 164 -13.29 16.33 3.49
CA HIS A 164 -13.34 14.87 3.51
C HIS A 164 -12.10 14.25 4.16
N ASP A 165 -10.96 14.94 4.10
CA ASP A 165 -9.68 14.50 4.66
C ASP A 165 -9.31 15.30 5.92
N SER A 166 -10.24 16.05 6.51
CA SER A 166 -9.99 16.95 7.64
C SER A 166 -9.79 16.22 8.97
N ALA A 167 -9.01 16.84 9.87
CA ALA A 167 -8.85 16.36 11.23
C ALA A 167 -10.19 16.24 11.97
N ALA A 168 -11.11 17.19 11.75
CA ALA A 168 -12.44 17.17 12.37
C ALA A 168 -13.22 15.89 12.00
N ARG A 169 -13.21 15.49 10.73
CA ARG A 169 -13.86 14.26 10.28
C ARG A 169 -13.21 13.02 10.91
N TYR A 170 -11.87 12.95 10.90
CA TYR A 170 -11.15 11.77 11.42
C TYR A 170 -11.20 11.66 12.95
N THR A 171 -11.51 12.75 13.68
CA THR A 171 -11.75 12.71 15.12
C THR A 171 -13.14 12.14 15.48
N GLN A 172 -14.08 12.16 14.53
CA GLN A 172 -15.44 11.64 14.73
C GLN A 172 -15.59 10.15 14.40
N LEU A 173 -14.55 9.53 13.82
CA LEU A 173 -14.53 8.12 13.48
C LEU A 173 -14.08 7.26 14.66
#